data_2968d9fb3c7fd91f12059a176e15c5dd
#
_entry.id   2968d9fb3c7fd91f12059a176e15c5dd
#
_cell.length_a   1.000
_cell.length_b   1.000
_cell.length_c   1.000
_cell.angle_alpha   90.00
_cell.angle_beta   90.00
_cell.angle_gamma   90.00
#
_symmetry.space_group_name_H-M   'P 1'
#
loop_
_entity.id
_entity.type
_entity.pdbx_description
1 polymer ?
#
loop_
_entity_poly.entity_id
_entity_poly.type
_entity_poly.pdbx_seq_one_letter_code
_entity_poly.pdbx_strand_id
1 'polypeptide(L)'
;VLLPGIGIERNGSQRWINVFGFTLQVSEWIKLSFIAFVAHYLTDNRTILLSDPKPLIPIFLIFFLISFLLILEPDFGSFVLLGFTLISILFISGIKLRYFLILSLLSLLSFWLLAESSPYRLSRITSYLDPWSQQFSSGYQLSQALIAFGRGEWFGVGLGQSCLLYTSPSPRDP
;
A
#
# COMPACT_ATOMS: atom_id res chain seq x y z
N VAL A 1 -6.06 0.14 16.50
CA VAL A 1 -5.67 -1.19 16.03
C VAL A 1 -4.49 -1.69 16.82
N LEU A 2 -3.46 -0.85 17.03
CA LEU A 2 -2.25 -1.18 17.80
C LEU A 2 -2.50 -1.31 19.33
N LEU A 3 -3.66 -0.88 19.84
CA LEU A 3 -3.99 -1.01 21.25
C LEU A 3 -4.53 -2.41 21.57
N PRO A 4 -4.08 -3.03 22.66
CA PRO A 4 -4.55 -4.36 23.06
C PRO A 4 -6.07 -4.35 23.32
N GLY A 5 -6.78 -5.29 22.72
CA GLY A 5 -8.24 -5.45 22.87
C GLY A 5 -9.11 -4.76 21.82
N ILE A 6 -8.55 -3.93 20.90
CA ILE A 6 -9.31 -3.27 19.84
C ILE A 6 -9.09 -3.94 18.47
N GLY A 7 -7.87 -4.35 18.19
CA GLY A 7 -7.51 -5.00 16.92
C GLY A 7 -7.81 -6.49 16.93
N ILE A 8 -8.34 -7.00 15.83
CA ILE A 8 -8.47 -8.44 15.57
C ILE A 8 -7.16 -8.93 14.95
N GLU A 9 -6.54 -9.89 15.60
CA GLU A 9 -5.35 -10.54 15.07
C GLU A 9 -5.75 -11.60 14.04
N ARG A 10 -5.20 -11.46 12.82
CA ARG A 10 -5.32 -12.45 11.75
C ARG A 10 -3.97 -12.61 11.07
N ASN A 11 -3.52 -13.86 10.92
CA ASN A 11 -2.25 -14.21 10.28
C ASN A 11 -1.03 -13.45 10.86
N GLY A 12 -0.98 -13.27 12.19
CA GLY A 12 0.13 -12.62 12.88
C GLY A 12 0.18 -11.09 12.74
N SER A 13 -0.92 -10.44 12.31
CA SER A 13 -1.02 -8.99 12.29
C SER A 13 -2.39 -8.48 12.74
N GLN A 14 -2.38 -7.40 13.54
CA GLN A 14 -3.58 -6.73 14.03
C GLN A 14 -3.89 -5.55 13.12
N ARG A 15 -4.69 -5.76 12.07
CA ARG A 15 -5.02 -4.73 11.06
C ARG A 15 -6.50 -4.41 10.97
N TRP A 16 -7.35 -5.21 11.63
CA TRP A 16 -8.79 -5.16 11.47
C TRP A 16 -9.47 -4.74 12.74
N ILE A 17 -10.55 -3.96 12.62
CA ILE A 17 -11.46 -3.62 13.70
C ILE A 17 -12.84 -4.19 13.36
N ASN A 18 -13.51 -4.79 14.35
CA ASN A 18 -14.89 -5.19 14.20
C ASN A 18 -15.80 -4.02 14.62
N VAL A 19 -16.59 -3.53 13.69
CA VAL A 19 -17.59 -2.48 13.94
C VAL A 19 -18.95 -3.04 13.55
N PHE A 20 -19.81 -3.30 14.51
CA PHE A 20 -21.17 -3.81 14.32
C PHE A 20 -21.25 -5.08 13.46
N GLY A 21 -20.30 -6.01 13.61
CA GLY A 21 -20.26 -7.26 12.83
C GLY A 21 -19.54 -7.15 11.48
N PHE A 22 -19.13 -5.97 11.05
CA PHE A 22 -18.32 -5.77 9.86
C PHE A 22 -16.84 -5.61 10.26
N THR A 23 -15.96 -6.28 9.54
CA THR A 23 -14.52 -6.10 9.71
C THR A 23 -14.05 -4.96 8.80
N LEU A 24 -13.50 -3.90 9.41
CA LEU A 24 -12.93 -2.75 8.70
C LEU A 24 -11.41 -2.74 8.85
N GLN A 25 -10.71 -2.51 7.77
CA GLN A 25 -9.27 -2.30 7.79
C GLN A 25 -8.98 -0.81 7.90
N VAL A 26 -8.36 -0.39 8.99
CA VAL A 26 -8.12 1.03 9.29
C VAL A 26 -7.16 1.68 8.28
N SER A 27 -6.16 0.94 7.79
CA SER A 27 -5.20 1.44 6.80
C SER A 27 -5.85 1.88 5.49
N GLU A 28 -6.99 1.27 5.08
CA GLU A 28 -7.73 1.68 3.88
C GLU A 28 -8.32 3.09 4.04
N TRP A 29 -8.92 3.36 5.20
CA TRP A 29 -9.51 4.68 5.50
C TRP A 29 -8.44 5.77 5.68
N ILE A 30 -7.32 5.42 6.31
CA ILE A 30 -6.19 6.35 6.46
C ILE A 30 -5.63 6.76 5.11
N LYS A 31 -5.51 5.83 4.15
CA LYS A 31 -5.05 6.14 2.79
C LYS A 31 -5.96 7.15 2.10
N LEU A 32 -7.27 6.92 2.12
CA LEU A 32 -8.24 7.83 1.52
C LEU A 32 -8.22 9.22 2.17
N SER A 33 -8.20 9.26 3.50
CA SER A 33 -8.15 10.51 4.25
C SER A 33 -6.86 11.29 4.00
N PHE A 34 -5.73 10.60 3.92
CA PHE A 34 -4.44 11.21 3.62
C PHE A 34 -4.40 11.80 2.20
N ILE A 35 -4.92 11.07 1.20
CA ILE A 35 -5.00 11.54 -0.18
C ILE A 35 -5.86 12.80 -0.27
N ALA A 36 -7.03 12.80 0.36
CA ALA A 36 -7.93 13.95 0.40
C ALA A 36 -7.28 15.17 1.09
N PHE A 37 -6.61 14.93 2.22
CA PHE A 37 -5.85 15.97 2.93
C PHE A 37 -4.75 16.58 2.06
N VAL A 38 -3.91 15.74 1.43
CA VAL A 38 -2.81 16.21 0.57
C VAL A 38 -3.33 17.00 -0.61
N ALA A 39 -4.37 16.51 -1.29
CA ALA A 39 -4.96 17.20 -2.44
C ALA A 39 -5.52 18.57 -2.07
N HIS A 40 -6.27 18.66 -0.97
CA HIS A 40 -6.80 19.93 -0.47
C HIS A 40 -5.67 20.88 -0.07
N TYR A 41 -4.74 20.42 0.75
CA TYR A 41 -3.64 21.24 1.25
C TYR A 41 -2.73 21.80 0.14
N LEU A 42 -2.44 20.99 -0.90
CA LEU A 42 -1.65 21.43 -2.05
C LEU A 42 -2.40 22.46 -2.89
N THR A 43 -3.72 22.34 -3.01
CA THR A 43 -4.56 23.29 -3.74
C THR A 43 -4.55 24.65 -3.05
N ASP A 44 -4.74 24.68 -1.73
CA ASP A 44 -4.75 25.91 -0.95
C ASP A 44 -3.39 26.64 -0.94
N ASN A 45 -2.30 25.88 -0.95
CA ASN A 45 -0.95 26.42 -0.86
C ASN A 45 -0.23 26.48 -2.24
N ARG A 46 -0.94 26.33 -3.34
CA ARG A 46 -0.36 26.21 -4.68
C ARG A 46 0.57 27.37 -5.06
N THR A 47 0.18 28.59 -4.76
CA THR A 47 0.98 29.81 -5.09
C THR A 47 2.30 29.84 -4.33
N ILE A 48 2.30 29.44 -3.06
CA ILE A 48 3.50 29.40 -2.22
C ILE A 48 4.39 28.25 -2.64
N LEU A 49 3.82 27.11 -2.99
CA LEU A 49 4.53 25.89 -3.38
C LEU A 49 5.39 26.09 -4.64
N LEU A 50 4.96 26.96 -5.55
CA LEU A 50 5.73 27.31 -6.75
C LEU A 50 7.01 28.11 -6.42
N SER A 51 7.05 28.82 -5.31
CA SER A 51 8.19 29.62 -4.88
C SER A 51 9.04 28.96 -3.80
N ASP A 52 8.42 28.41 -2.77
CA ASP A 52 9.04 27.86 -1.55
C ASP A 52 8.56 26.42 -1.28
N PRO A 53 9.44 25.46 -0.94
CA PRO A 53 9.06 24.10 -0.59
C PRO A 53 8.51 23.94 0.84
N LYS A 54 8.50 24.99 1.69
CA LYS A 54 8.04 24.90 3.08
C LYS A 54 6.65 24.27 3.25
N PRO A 55 5.65 24.50 2.38
CA PRO A 55 4.35 23.83 2.49
C PRO A 55 4.41 22.32 2.35
N LEU A 56 5.50 21.74 1.89
CA LEU A 56 5.66 20.28 1.85
C LEU A 56 5.92 19.67 3.23
N ILE A 57 6.47 20.44 4.17
CA ILE A 57 6.89 19.94 5.49
C ILE A 57 5.75 19.23 6.24
N PRO A 58 4.55 19.82 6.44
CA PRO A 58 3.47 19.15 7.15
C PRO A 58 2.96 17.90 6.42
N ILE A 59 2.97 17.89 5.10
CA ILE A 59 2.61 16.70 4.33
C ILE A 59 3.56 15.54 4.65
N PHE A 60 4.87 15.81 4.64
CA PHE A 60 5.86 14.79 4.95
C PHE A 60 5.85 14.37 6.41
N LEU A 61 5.60 15.27 7.36
CA LEU A 61 5.45 14.91 8.77
C LEU A 61 4.29 13.92 8.96
N ILE A 62 3.14 14.20 8.37
CA ILE A 62 1.97 13.31 8.44
C ILE A 62 2.26 11.99 7.70
N PHE A 63 2.88 12.07 6.52
CA PHE A 63 3.27 10.87 5.77
C PHE A 63 4.21 9.96 6.57
N PHE A 64 5.25 10.52 7.21
CA PHE A 64 6.18 9.76 8.03
C PHE A 64 5.50 9.15 9.26
N LEU A 65 4.60 9.89 9.91
CA LEU A 65 3.83 9.38 11.03
C LEU A 65 2.96 8.18 10.62
N ILE A 66 2.20 8.31 9.53
CA ILE A 66 1.37 7.22 9.00
C ILE A 66 2.25 6.04 8.56
N SER A 67 3.35 6.30 7.86
CA SER A 67 4.29 5.27 7.40
C SER A 67 4.89 4.49 8.56
N PHE A 68 5.27 5.17 9.63
CA PHE A 68 5.78 4.54 10.85
C PHE A 68 4.74 3.60 11.47
N LEU A 69 3.48 4.04 11.58
CA LEU A 69 2.38 3.20 12.09
C LEU A 69 2.13 1.98 11.19
N LEU A 70 2.13 2.15 9.86
CA LEU A 70 1.95 1.06 8.90
C LEU A 70 3.08 0.02 8.97
N ILE A 71 4.31 0.45 9.24
CA ILE A 71 5.45 -0.46 9.42
C ILE A 71 5.30 -1.25 10.72
N LEU A 72 4.78 -0.65 11.78
CA LEU A 72 4.47 -1.33 13.04
C LEU A 72 3.34 -2.38 12.89
N GLU A 73 2.41 -2.16 11.95
CA GLU A 73 1.34 -3.11 11.59
C GLU A 73 1.77 -4.18 10.57
N PRO A 74 3.05 -4.41 10.31
CA PRO A 74 3.74 -5.03 9.17
C PRO A 74 3.02 -4.88 7.81
N ASP A 75 2.39 -3.72 7.55
CA ASP A 75 1.68 -3.45 6.29
C ASP A 75 2.56 -2.69 5.29
N PHE A 76 3.58 -3.38 4.80
CA PHE A 76 4.52 -2.84 3.82
C PHE A 76 3.84 -2.45 2.49
N GLY A 77 2.82 -3.21 2.08
CA GLY A 77 2.08 -2.92 0.83
C GLY A 77 1.38 -1.56 0.87
N SER A 78 0.68 -1.25 1.96
CA SER A 78 0.02 0.05 2.14
C SER A 78 1.02 1.20 2.24
N PHE A 79 2.17 1.00 2.87
CA PHE A 79 3.26 1.98 2.89
C PHE A 79 3.75 2.34 1.48
N VAL A 80 4.04 1.33 0.65
CA VAL A 80 4.50 1.53 -0.74
C VAL A 80 3.45 2.24 -1.58
N LEU A 81 2.19 1.79 -1.48
CA LEU A 81 1.08 2.39 -2.21
C LEU A 81 0.89 3.87 -1.83
N LEU A 82 0.92 4.17 -0.52
CA LEU A 82 0.78 5.54 -0.02
C LEU A 82 1.91 6.46 -0.51
N GLY A 83 3.15 5.96 -0.48
CA GLY A 83 4.34 6.68 -0.97
C GLY A 83 4.26 6.95 -2.48
N PHE A 84 3.88 5.94 -3.27
CA PHE A 84 3.70 6.10 -4.71
C PHE A 84 2.59 7.10 -5.04
N THR A 85 1.48 7.03 -4.31
CA THR A 85 0.35 7.95 -4.50
C THR A 85 0.75 9.38 -4.13
N LEU A 86 1.49 9.58 -3.04
CA LEU A 86 1.99 10.91 -2.65
C LEU A 86 2.89 11.50 -3.74
N ILE A 87 3.85 10.73 -4.26
CA ILE A 87 4.73 11.17 -5.35
C ILE A 87 3.92 11.54 -6.59
N SER A 88 2.92 10.74 -6.95
CA SER A 88 2.04 11.01 -8.10
C SER A 88 1.25 12.32 -7.93
N ILE A 89 0.69 12.57 -6.75
CA ILE A 89 -0.02 13.83 -6.45
C ILE A 89 0.94 15.02 -6.51
N LEU A 90 2.14 14.91 -5.96
CA LEU A 90 3.15 15.95 -6.02
C LEU A 90 3.57 16.26 -7.45
N PHE A 91 3.68 15.26 -8.32
CA PHE A 91 3.95 15.44 -9.74
C PHE A 91 2.83 16.23 -10.43
N ILE A 92 1.57 15.80 -10.23
CA ILE A 92 0.39 16.45 -10.81
C ILE A 92 0.22 17.90 -10.30
N SER A 93 0.60 18.17 -9.04
CA SER A 93 0.51 19.52 -8.46
C SER A 93 1.47 20.54 -9.08
N GLY A 94 2.42 20.09 -9.89
CA GLY A 94 3.35 20.96 -10.63
C GLY A 94 4.47 21.55 -9.75
N ILE A 95 4.90 20.84 -8.71
CA ILE A 95 6.07 21.27 -7.91
C ILE A 95 7.31 21.37 -8.80
N LYS A 96 8.29 22.18 -8.39
CA LYS A 96 9.56 22.31 -9.13
C LYS A 96 10.20 20.92 -9.30
N LEU A 97 10.57 20.60 -10.53
CA LEU A 97 11.11 19.28 -10.92
C LEU A 97 12.27 18.82 -10.03
N ARG A 98 13.11 19.75 -9.58
CA ARG A 98 14.22 19.42 -8.67
C ARG A 98 13.76 18.81 -7.34
N TYR A 99 12.68 19.34 -6.74
CA TYR A 99 12.14 18.82 -5.49
C TYR A 99 11.46 17.47 -5.73
N PHE A 100 10.73 17.35 -6.83
CA PHE A 100 10.14 16.08 -7.25
C PHE A 100 11.21 14.98 -7.39
N LEU A 101 12.31 15.26 -8.09
CA LEU A 101 13.38 14.28 -8.29
C LEU A 101 14.06 13.89 -6.97
N ILE A 102 14.34 14.87 -6.10
CA ILE A 102 14.95 14.60 -4.79
C ILE A 102 14.03 13.71 -3.95
N LEU A 103 12.75 14.04 -3.88
CA LEU A 103 11.76 13.30 -3.10
C LEU A 103 11.54 11.89 -3.65
N SER A 104 11.49 11.74 -4.97
CA SER A 104 11.39 10.44 -5.63
C SER A 104 12.62 9.57 -5.35
N LEU A 105 13.81 10.15 -5.41
CA LEU A 105 15.06 9.44 -5.11
C LEU A 105 15.11 9.00 -3.64
N LEU A 106 14.74 9.88 -2.71
CA LEU A 106 14.69 9.56 -1.28
C LEU A 106 13.64 8.47 -1.00
N SER A 107 12.50 8.50 -1.67
CA SER A 107 11.47 7.47 -1.53
C SER A 107 11.95 6.12 -2.06
N LEU A 108 12.60 6.09 -3.21
CA LEU A 108 13.21 4.88 -3.78
C LEU A 108 14.29 4.30 -2.86
N LEU A 109 15.15 5.14 -2.31
CA LEU A 109 16.19 4.73 -1.37
C LEU A 109 15.56 4.17 -0.08
N SER A 110 14.56 4.84 0.47
CA SER A 110 13.84 4.37 1.66
C SER A 110 13.15 3.03 1.40
N PHE A 111 12.51 2.87 0.23
CA PHE A 111 11.91 1.61 -0.19
C PHE A 111 12.96 0.49 -0.26
N TRP A 112 14.10 0.75 -0.90
CA TRP A 112 15.19 -0.22 -1.01
C TRP A 112 15.72 -0.66 0.36
N LEU A 113 16.04 0.28 1.25
CA LEU A 113 16.55 -0.01 2.59
C LEU A 113 15.54 -0.81 3.43
N LEU A 114 14.25 -0.45 3.34
CA LEU A 114 13.18 -1.18 4.04
C LEU A 114 12.95 -2.57 3.46
N ALA A 115 13.07 -2.74 2.14
CA ALA A 115 12.94 -4.05 1.51
C ALA A 115 14.07 -4.99 1.95
N GLU A 116 15.29 -4.50 1.95
CA GLU A 116 16.48 -5.28 2.31
C GLU A 116 16.53 -5.64 3.80
N SER A 117 15.92 -4.83 4.66
CA SER A 117 15.90 -5.07 6.12
C SER A 117 15.10 -6.30 6.57
N SER A 118 14.37 -6.98 5.67
CA SER A 118 13.55 -8.14 6.02
C SER A 118 13.52 -9.18 4.89
N PRO A 119 13.94 -10.44 5.17
CA PRO A 119 13.87 -11.54 4.19
C PRO A 119 12.45 -11.76 3.65
N TYR A 120 11.43 -11.55 4.47
CA TYR A 120 10.03 -11.66 4.06
C TYR A 120 9.63 -10.63 2.99
N ARG A 121 10.11 -9.39 3.09
CA ARG A 121 9.83 -8.35 2.10
C ARG A 121 10.58 -8.62 0.80
N LEU A 122 11.81 -9.09 0.91
CA LEU A 122 12.62 -9.47 -0.25
C LEU A 122 11.99 -10.65 -1.00
N SER A 123 11.51 -11.68 -0.27
CA SER A 123 10.84 -12.82 -0.89
C SER A 123 9.55 -12.42 -1.63
N ARG A 124 8.81 -11.41 -1.16
CA ARG A 124 7.65 -10.87 -1.89
C ARG A 124 8.04 -10.20 -3.19
N ILE A 125 9.13 -9.42 -3.20
CA ILE A 125 9.61 -8.76 -4.42
C ILE A 125 10.09 -9.81 -5.44
N THR A 126 10.86 -10.80 -5.01
CA THR A 126 11.33 -11.88 -5.89
C THR A 126 10.19 -12.73 -6.44
N SER A 127 9.18 -13.04 -5.60
CA SER A 127 7.99 -13.76 -6.06
C SER A 127 7.15 -12.94 -7.06
N TYR A 128 7.23 -11.62 -7.02
CA TYR A 128 6.55 -10.75 -7.97
C TYR A 128 7.26 -10.76 -9.34
N LEU A 129 8.58 -10.84 -9.34
CA LEU A 129 9.39 -10.89 -10.57
C LEU A 129 9.32 -12.27 -11.24
N ASP A 130 9.30 -13.35 -10.45
CA ASP A 130 9.16 -14.72 -10.94
C ASP A 130 8.17 -15.52 -10.06
N PRO A 131 6.86 -15.36 -10.31
CA PRO A 131 5.84 -16.07 -9.54
C PRO A 131 5.82 -17.58 -9.80
N TRP A 132 6.31 -18.02 -10.96
CA TRP A 132 6.24 -19.43 -11.36
C TRP A 132 7.27 -20.31 -10.65
N SER A 133 8.45 -19.80 -10.35
CA SER A 133 9.46 -20.53 -9.58
C SER A 133 9.03 -20.80 -8.14
N GLN A 134 8.12 -19.97 -7.60
CA GLN A 134 7.64 -20.04 -6.23
C GLN A 134 6.11 -20.26 -6.13
N GLN A 135 5.53 -20.91 -7.13
CA GLN A 135 4.07 -21.09 -7.26
C GLN A 135 3.40 -21.85 -6.11
N PHE A 136 4.15 -22.61 -5.31
CA PHE A 136 3.63 -23.37 -4.16
C PHE A 136 4.00 -22.74 -2.80
N SER A 137 4.62 -21.55 -2.79
CA SER A 137 5.06 -20.86 -1.58
C SER A 137 4.67 -19.38 -1.61
N SER A 138 5.62 -18.47 -1.56
CA SER A 138 5.39 -17.02 -1.54
C SER A 138 4.75 -16.47 -2.82
N GLY A 139 4.92 -17.13 -3.97
CA GLY A 139 4.32 -16.78 -5.27
C GLY A 139 2.93 -17.37 -5.53
N TYR A 140 2.40 -18.21 -4.61
CA TYR A 140 1.12 -18.92 -4.82
C TYR A 140 -0.03 -17.98 -5.15
N GLN A 141 -0.22 -16.92 -4.36
CA GLN A 141 -1.33 -15.98 -4.55
C GLN A 141 -1.26 -15.27 -5.91
N LEU A 142 -0.07 -14.87 -6.34
CA LEU A 142 0.12 -14.18 -7.62
C LEU A 142 -0.03 -15.15 -8.81
N SER A 143 0.54 -16.34 -8.74
CA SER A 143 0.40 -17.35 -9.80
C SER A 143 -1.05 -17.78 -9.99
N GLN A 144 -1.83 -17.98 -8.92
CA GLN A 144 -3.25 -18.25 -9.00
C GLN A 144 -4.05 -17.07 -9.59
N ALA A 145 -3.69 -15.84 -9.25
CA ALA A 145 -4.31 -14.66 -9.85
C ALA A 145 -4.05 -14.61 -11.37
N LEU A 146 -2.81 -14.85 -11.81
CA LEU A 146 -2.47 -14.89 -13.23
C LEU A 146 -3.22 -16.01 -13.98
N ILE A 147 -3.35 -17.19 -13.38
CA ILE A 147 -4.16 -18.29 -13.95
C ILE A 147 -5.63 -17.88 -14.07
N ALA A 148 -6.18 -17.21 -13.05
CA ALA A 148 -7.56 -16.74 -13.09
C ALA A 148 -7.78 -15.68 -14.19
N PHE A 149 -6.85 -14.74 -14.36
CA PHE A 149 -6.88 -13.80 -15.48
C PHE A 149 -6.80 -14.50 -16.84
N GLY A 150 -5.88 -15.46 -16.99
CA GLY A 150 -5.75 -16.23 -18.23
C GLY A 150 -7.01 -17.03 -18.59
N ARG A 151 -7.71 -17.59 -17.58
CA ARG A 151 -8.99 -18.30 -17.80
C ARG A 151 -10.17 -17.38 -18.08
N GLY A 152 -10.13 -16.15 -17.55
CA GLY A 152 -11.19 -15.18 -17.72
C GLY A 152 -11.24 -14.54 -19.10
N GLU A 153 -10.13 -14.56 -19.84
CA GLU A 153 -10.02 -13.90 -21.15
C GLU A 153 -10.57 -12.46 -21.11
N TRP A 154 -11.39 -12.07 -22.12
CA TRP A 154 -11.99 -10.72 -22.21
C TRP A 154 -13.32 -10.57 -21.45
N PHE A 155 -14.09 -11.66 -21.28
CA PHE A 155 -15.45 -11.62 -20.75
C PHE A 155 -15.57 -12.20 -19.33
N GLY A 156 -14.51 -12.81 -18.83
CA GLY A 156 -14.52 -13.51 -17.55
C GLY A 156 -15.27 -14.84 -17.60
N VAL A 157 -15.14 -15.63 -16.53
CA VAL A 157 -15.79 -16.95 -16.40
C VAL A 157 -17.19 -16.86 -15.77
N GLY A 158 -17.69 -15.66 -15.47
CA GLY A 158 -18.97 -15.43 -14.80
C GLY A 158 -18.83 -15.17 -13.29
N LEU A 159 -19.88 -14.56 -12.71
CA LEU A 159 -19.92 -14.25 -11.28
C LEU A 159 -19.90 -15.54 -10.45
N GLY A 160 -19.01 -15.62 -9.45
CA GLY A 160 -18.91 -16.78 -8.57
C GLY A 160 -18.20 -18.00 -9.15
N GLN A 161 -17.73 -17.98 -10.41
CA GLN A 161 -17.07 -19.11 -11.08
C GLN A 161 -15.54 -19.02 -11.02
N SER A 162 -14.98 -18.03 -10.32
CA SER A 162 -13.53 -17.87 -10.21
C SER A 162 -12.91 -19.00 -9.38
N CYS A 163 -11.86 -19.64 -9.92
CA CYS A 163 -11.10 -20.64 -9.19
C CYS A 163 -10.46 -20.08 -7.89
N LEU A 164 -10.25 -18.77 -7.82
CA LEU A 164 -9.72 -18.10 -6.62
C LEU A 164 -10.64 -18.20 -5.40
N LEU A 165 -11.96 -18.39 -5.60
CA LEU A 165 -12.90 -18.60 -4.50
C LEU A 165 -12.65 -19.91 -3.75
N TYR A 166 -12.08 -20.89 -4.42
CA TYR A 166 -11.87 -22.24 -3.87
C TYR A 166 -10.39 -22.55 -3.56
N THR A 167 -9.47 -21.81 -4.15
CA THR A 167 -8.03 -22.12 -4.08
C THR A 167 -7.20 -21.08 -3.36
N SER A 168 -7.68 -19.84 -3.24
CA SER A 168 -6.95 -18.78 -2.52
C SER A 168 -7.39 -18.74 -1.06
N PRO A 169 -6.46 -18.81 -0.09
CA PRO A 169 -6.81 -18.63 1.31
C PRO A 169 -7.43 -17.25 1.50
N SER A 170 -8.67 -17.23 1.94
CA SER A 170 -9.36 -15.98 2.27
C SER A 170 -8.80 -15.43 3.60
N PRO A 171 -8.65 -14.11 3.74
CA PRO A 171 -8.35 -13.53 5.06
C PRO A 171 -9.49 -13.76 6.08
N ARG A 172 -10.61 -14.37 5.64
CA ARG A 172 -11.75 -14.78 6.49
C ARG A 172 -11.70 -16.25 6.90
N ASP A 173 -10.84 -17.05 6.26
CA ASP A 173 -10.67 -18.44 6.63
C ASP A 173 -9.93 -18.51 7.99
N PRO A 174 -10.39 -19.34 8.94
CA PRO A 174 -9.83 -19.45 10.27
C PRO A 174 -8.40 -20.01 10.27
#